data_ff6fa17c9137def10448d3b04204f26b
#
_entry.id   ff6fa17c9137def10448d3b04204f26b
#
_cell.length_a   1.000
_cell.length_b   1.000
_cell.length_c   1.000
_cell.angle_alpha   90.00
_cell.angle_beta   90.00
_cell.angle_gamma   90.00
#
_symmetry.space_group_name_H-M   'P 1'
#
loop_
_entity.id
_entity.type
_entity.pdbx_description
1 polymer ?
#
loop_
_entity_poly.entity_id
_entity_poly.type
_entity_poly.pdbx_seq_one_letter_code
_entity_poly.pdbx_strand_id
1 'polypeptide(L)'
;LPDMTVNDGRVNAGRRWFLQLPTFYIALSLLLFLCSLAFDGVYLSAGRHMPALQILLYGPWGIPFEHYQWFANPLLALAVLSHRRFRRLALVLGLAALYLAASSLGIDRLPDNRSYAFQDLIGFGAGFYLWLAAIALFCAGQAWWCWKARSAAQMPGWRWLDVALIAALGVTVYVATEMPSLRFQVERVLDPPIQPQAF
;
A
#
# COMPACT_ATOMS: atom_id res chain seq x y z
N LEU A 1 19.78 -28.10 -54.05
CA LEU A 1 18.75 -27.22 -53.48
C LEU A 1 18.93 -27.17 -51.96
N PRO A 2 19.37 -26.05 -51.35
CA PRO A 2 19.45 -25.93 -49.90
C PRO A 2 18.09 -25.59 -49.33
N ASP A 3 17.78 -26.30 -48.28
CA ASP A 3 16.56 -26.26 -47.49
C ASP A 3 16.48 -24.95 -46.68
N MET A 4 15.47 -24.12 -47.00
CA MET A 4 15.15 -22.88 -46.29
C MET A 4 14.09 -23.16 -45.22
N THR A 5 14.51 -23.75 -44.09
CA THR A 5 13.66 -23.85 -42.89
C THR A 5 14.34 -23.20 -41.70
N VAL A 6 14.56 -21.91 -41.75
CA VAL A 6 15.01 -21.15 -40.57
C VAL A 6 14.25 -19.83 -40.56
N ASN A 7 13.16 -19.73 -39.82
CA ASN A 7 12.84 -18.47 -39.11
C ASN A 7 11.55 -18.43 -38.24
N ASP A 8 10.99 -19.57 -37.83
CA ASP A 8 9.77 -19.53 -37.00
C ASP A 8 10.03 -19.49 -35.48
N GLY A 9 11.27 -19.65 -35.04
CA GLY A 9 11.64 -19.69 -33.62
C GLY A 9 11.71 -18.32 -32.93
N ARG A 10 11.99 -17.24 -33.67
CA ARG A 10 12.25 -15.92 -33.06
C ARG A 10 10.99 -15.11 -32.74
N VAL A 11 9.92 -15.28 -33.48
CA VAL A 11 8.68 -14.51 -33.29
C VAL A 11 7.92 -15.00 -32.04
N ASN A 12 8.02 -16.27 -31.71
CA ASN A 12 7.37 -16.83 -30.52
C ASN A 12 8.13 -16.55 -29.20
N ALA A 13 9.42 -16.27 -29.25
CA ALA A 13 10.21 -15.95 -28.06
C ALA A 13 9.79 -14.60 -27.45
N GLY A 14 9.55 -13.58 -28.29
CA GLY A 14 9.15 -12.24 -27.82
C GLY A 14 7.79 -12.21 -27.15
N ARG A 15 6.82 -12.98 -27.64
CA ARG A 15 5.45 -13.03 -27.08
C ARG A 15 5.39 -13.77 -25.74
N ARG A 16 6.26 -14.76 -25.53
CA ARG A 16 6.34 -15.48 -24.24
C ARG A 16 6.98 -14.66 -23.12
N TRP A 17 7.75 -13.62 -23.46
CA TRP A 17 8.41 -12.74 -22.48
C TRP A 17 7.42 -11.90 -21.67
N PHE A 18 6.35 -11.41 -22.28
CA PHE A 18 5.33 -10.60 -21.61
C PHE A 18 4.44 -11.42 -20.69
N LEU A 19 4.14 -12.67 -21.02
CA LEU A 19 3.25 -13.53 -20.24
C LEU A 19 3.95 -14.28 -19.08
N GLN A 20 5.30 -14.24 -19.03
CA GLN A 20 6.09 -14.87 -17.97
C GLN A 20 6.51 -13.91 -16.87
N LEU A 21 5.96 -12.70 -16.81
CA LEU A 21 6.33 -11.71 -15.80
C LEU A 21 5.65 -12.05 -14.47
N PRO A 22 6.38 -12.65 -13.51
CA PRO A 22 5.88 -12.77 -12.13
C PRO A 22 5.65 -11.40 -11.48
N THR A 23 5.98 -10.32 -12.18
CA THR A 23 5.89 -8.92 -11.75
C THR A 23 4.53 -8.28 -12.02
N PHE A 24 3.67 -8.87 -12.84
CA PHE A 24 2.39 -8.24 -13.19
C PHE A 24 1.49 -8.03 -11.96
N TYR A 25 1.38 -9.02 -11.08
CA TYR A 25 0.58 -8.89 -9.87
C TYR A 25 1.18 -7.87 -8.89
N ILE A 26 2.51 -7.74 -8.86
CA ILE A 26 3.19 -6.73 -8.04
C ILE A 26 2.92 -5.34 -8.58
N ALA A 27 3.06 -5.15 -9.90
CA ALA A 27 2.76 -3.87 -10.54
C ALA A 27 1.31 -3.45 -10.31
N LEU A 28 0.38 -4.40 -10.45
CA LEU A 28 -1.04 -4.13 -10.20
C LEU A 28 -1.32 -3.85 -8.72
N SER A 29 -0.70 -4.59 -7.80
CA SER A 29 -0.79 -4.34 -6.35
C SER A 29 -0.28 -2.94 -6.00
N LEU A 30 0.90 -2.55 -6.50
CA LEU A 30 1.46 -1.22 -6.26
C LEU A 30 0.61 -0.12 -6.89
N LEU A 31 0.04 -0.35 -8.08
CA LEU A 31 -0.89 0.59 -8.71
C LEU A 31 -2.13 0.80 -7.86
N LEU A 32 -2.75 -0.28 -7.36
CA LEU A 32 -3.89 -0.18 -6.45
C LEU A 32 -3.52 0.56 -5.16
N PHE A 33 -2.33 0.28 -4.62
CA PHE A 33 -1.81 0.98 -3.44
C PHE A 33 -1.69 2.48 -3.72
N LEU A 34 -1.10 2.89 -4.85
CA LEU A 34 -0.98 4.29 -5.24
C LEU A 34 -2.35 4.94 -5.45
N CYS A 35 -3.26 4.25 -6.14
CA CYS A 35 -4.63 4.72 -6.31
C CYS A 35 -5.33 4.92 -4.96
N SER A 36 -5.11 4.03 -3.98
CA SER A 36 -5.72 4.16 -2.65
C SER A 36 -5.38 5.47 -1.96
N LEU A 37 -4.18 6.01 -2.19
CA LEU A 37 -3.71 7.25 -1.58
C LEU A 37 -4.47 8.49 -2.06
N ALA A 38 -5.13 8.41 -3.21
CA ALA A 38 -5.92 9.51 -3.78
C ALA A 38 -7.34 9.61 -3.19
N PHE A 39 -7.76 8.63 -2.37
CA PHE A 39 -9.11 8.57 -1.82
C PHE A 39 -9.11 8.68 -0.30
N ASP A 40 -10.28 8.99 0.25
CA ASP A 40 -10.48 8.97 1.69
C ASP A 40 -10.32 7.55 2.24
N GLY A 41 -9.56 7.43 3.32
CA GLY A 41 -9.32 6.17 4.01
C GLY A 41 -10.39 5.86 5.04
N VAL A 42 -10.79 6.87 5.84
CA VAL A 42 -11.74 6.70 6.93
C VAL A 42 -12.65 7.91 7.07
N TYR A 43 -13.85 7.66 7.58
CA TYR A 43 -14.84 8.66 7.97
C TYR A 43 -14.97 8.67 9.49
N LEU A 44 -14.85 9.85 10.07
CA LEU A 44 -14.85 10.07 11.51
C LEU A 44 -16.13 10.81 11.93
N SER A 45 -16.41 10.80 13.23
CA SER A 45 -17.47 11.58 13.82
C SER A 45 -17.35 13.07 13.47
N ALA A 46 -18.47 13.80 13.56
CA ALA A 46 -18.57 15.23 13.20
C ALA A 46 -18.30 15.54 11.70
N GLY A 47 -18.57 14.58 10.79
CA GLY A 47 -18.44 14.78 9.34
C GLY A 47 -17.00 14.94 8.85
N ARG A 48 -16.02 14.56 9.65
CA ARG A 48 -14.61 14.61 9.26
C ARG A 48 -14.25 13.37 8.43
N HIS A 49 -13.34 13.57 7.50
CA HIS A 49 -12.77 12.47 6.72
C HIS A 49 -11.23 12.60 6.73
N MET A 50 -10.56 11.47 6.66
CA MET A 50 -9.11 11.42 6.64
C MET A 50 -8.64 10.72 5.36
N PRO A 51 -7.89 11.42 4.47
CA PRO A 51 -7.32 10.83 3.28
C PRO A 51 -6.38 9.66 3.61
N ALA A 52 -6.37 8.62 2.77
CA ALA A 52 -5.51 7.45 2.97
C ALA A 52 -4.01 7.82 3.00
N LEU A 53 -3.60 8.82 2.21
CA LEU A 53 -2.23 9.33 2.25
C LEU A 53 -1.89 9.92 3.62
N GLN A 54 -2.82 10.64 4.24
CA GLN A 54 -2.64 11.19 5.57
C GLN A 54 -2.45 10.08 6.60
N ILE A 55 -3.24 9.01 6.51
CA ILE A 55 -3.10 7.82 7.37
C ILE A 55 -1.72 7.17 7.17
N LEU A 56 -1.24 7.08 5.93
CA LEU A 56 0.08 6.52 5.64
C LEU A 56 1.20 7.34 6.30
N LEU A 57 1.14 8.66 6.24
CA LEU A 57 2.20 9.55 6.77
C LEU A 57 2.18 9.63 8.29
N TYR A 58 1.00 9.69 8.88
CA TYR A 58 0.82 9.90 10.32
C TYR A 58 0.48 8.65 11.11
N GLY A 59 0.28 7.52 10.44
CA GLY A 59 -0.01 6.25 11.07
C GLY A 59 0.95 5.82 12.18
N PRO A 60 2.28 6.14 12.13
CA PRO A 60 3.19 5.86 13.24
C PRO A 60 2.77 6.49 14.57
N TRP A 61 2.04 7.61 14.57
CA TRP A 61 1.50 8.22 15.78
C TRP A 61 0.43 7.37 16.48
N GLY A 62 -0.09 6.35 15.81
CA GLY A 62 -0.99 5.37 16.42
C GLY A 62 -0.29 4.36 17.33
N ILE A 63 1.04 4.19 17.21
CA ILE A 63 1.80 3.19 17.96
C ILE A 63 1.67 3.36 19.48
N PRO A 64 1.78 4.58 20.07
CA PRO A 64 1.58 4.78 21.49
C PRO A 64 0.18 4.39 22.01
N PHE A 65 -0.78 4.27 21.10
CA PHE A 65 -2.18 3.91 21.38
C PHE A 65 -2.51 2.47 20.98
N GLU A 66 -1.49 1.62 20.82
CA GLU A 66 -1.60 0.21 20.44
C GLU A 66 -2.18 -0.04 19.04
N HIS A 67 -2.17 0.96 18.16
CA HIS A 67 -2.60 0.84 16.77
C HIS A 67 -1.45 0.39 15.88
N TYR A 68 -1.22 -0.91 15.81
CA TYR A 68 -0.11 -1.50 15.05
C TYR A 68 -0.43 -1.76 13.56
N GLN A 69 -1.64 -1.47 13.11
CA GLN A 69 -2.10 -1.74 11.74
C GLN A 69 -1.28 -1.01 10.69
N TRP A 70 -0.69 0.12 11.02
CA TRP A 70 0.21 0.87 10.15
C TRP A 70 1.40 0.02 9.66
N PHE A 71 1.87 -0.93 10.49
CA PHE A 71 2.98 -1.80 10.11
C PHE A 71 2.69 -2.70 8.90
N ALA A 72 1.44 -2.82 8.47
CA ALA A 72 1.10 -3.47 7.22
C ALA A 72 1.85 -2.85 6.02
N ASN A 73 2.11 -1.53 6.03
CA ASN A 73 2.81 -0.84 4.95
C ASN A 73 4.29 -1.22 4.84
N PRO A 74 5.13 -1.10 5.89
CA PRO A 74 6.51 -1.55 5.83
C PRO A 74 6.65 -3.07 5.62
N LEU A 75 5.72 -3.88 6.14
CA LEU A 75 5.72 -5.31 5.87
C LEU A 75 5.44 -5.63 4.40
N LEU A 76 4.47 -4.93 3.77
CA LEU A 76 4.23 -5.06 2.33
C LEU A 76 5.46 -4.63 1.53
N ALA A 77 6.09 -3.51 1.89
CA ALA A 77 7.32 -3.05 1.23
C ALA A 77 8.44 -4.10 1.32
N LEU A 78 8.68 -4.67 2.51
CA LEU A 78 9.66 -5.75 2.70
C LEU A 78 9.29 -7.02 1.92
N ALA A 79 7.99 -7.36 1.85
CA ALA A 79 7.51 -8.48 1.06
C ALA A 79 7.79 -8.28 -0.43
N VAL A 80 7.51 -7.06 -0.96
CA VAL A 80 7.83 -6.70 -2.35
C VAL A 80 9.33 -6.74 -2.61
N LEU A 81 10.16 -6.24 -1.69
CA LEU A 81 11.62 -6.29 -1.83
C LEU A 81 12.17 -7.73 -1.81
N SER A 82 11.54 -8.60 -1.01
CA SER A 82 11.99 -9.98 -0.80
C SER A 82 11.45 -10.97 -1.83
N HIS A 83 10.44 -10.60 -2.65
CA HIS A 83 9.63 -11.53 -3.44
C HIS A 83 10.42 -12.44 -4.39
N ARG A 84 11.55 -11.97 -4.91
CA ARG A 84 12.39 -12.74 -5.85
C ARG A 84 13.35 -13.66 -5.14
N ARG A 85 14.06 -13.15 -4.13
CA ARG A 85 15.13 -13.88 -3.46
C ARG A 85 14.60 -14.86 -2.41
N PHE A 86 13.57 -14.45 -1.66
CA PHE A 86 13.01 -15.19 -0.55
C PHE A 86 11.49 -15.34 -0.68
N ARG A 87 11.06 -16.13 -1.66
CA ARG A 87 9.64 -16.28 -2.04
C ARG A 87 8.72 -16.61 -0.87
N ARG A 88 9.13 -17.57 -0.01
CA ARG A 88 8.33 -17.97 1.16
C ARG A 88 8.28 -16.86 2.21
N LEU A 89 9.43 -16.20 2.43
CA LEU A 89 9.48 -15.05 3.35
C LEU A 89 8.57 -13.91 2.85
N ALA A 90 8.62 -13.59 1.56
CA ALA A 90 7.75 -12.58 0.97
C ALA A 90 6.26 -12.91 1.14
N LEU A 91 5.87 -14.18 1.01
CA LEU A 91 4.51 -14.62 1.28
C LEU A 91 4.15 -14.46 2.76
N VAL A 92 5.02 -14.86 3.68
CA VAL A 92 4.78 -14.71 5.12
C VAL A 92 4.64 -13.24 5.51
N LEU A 93 5.54 -12.38 5.01
CA LEU A 93 5.47 -10.93 5.25
C LEU A 93 4.20 -10.31 4.66
N GLY A 94 3.80 -10.73 3.45
CA GLY A 94 2.56 -10.30 2.83
C GLY A 94 1.32 -10.72 3.62
N LEU A 95 1.28 -11.97 4.11
CA LEU A 95 0.18 -12.46 4.94
C LEU A 95 0.13 -11.75 6.30
N ALA A 96 1.28 -11.46 6.90
CA ALA A 96 1.34 -10.65 8.12
C ALA A 96 0.83 -9.23 7.87
N ALA A 97 1.20 -8.61 6.73
CA ALA A 97 0.68 -7.32 6.32
C ALA A 97 -0.84 -7.37 6.13
N LEU A 98 -1.35 -8.41 5.47
CA LEU A 98 -2.79 -8.61 5.26
C LEU A 98 -3.55 -8.79 6.58
N TYR A 99 -3.00 -9.56 7.50
CA TYR A 99 -3.57 -9.74 8.83
C TYR A 99 -3.69 -8.41 9.59
N LEU A 100 -2.60 -7.62 9.62
CA LEU A 100 -2.62 -6.30 10.26
C LEU A 100 -3.58 -5.34 9.54
N ALA A 101 -3.62 -5.36 8.22
CA ALA A 101 -4.56 -4.54 7.46
C ALA A 101 -6.02 -4.93 7.74
N ALA A 102 -6.33 -6.21 7.79
CA ALA A 102 -7.67 -6.70 8.10
C ALA A 102 -8.07 -6.41 9.56
N SER A 103 -7.12 -6.42 10.50
CA SER A 103 -7.39 -6.07 11.90
C SER A 103 -7.85 -4.62 12.09
N SER A 104 -7.61 -3.74 11.09
CA SER A 104 -8.13 -2.37 11.09
C SER A 104 -9.67 -2.33 11.09
N LEU A 105 -10.34 -3.37 10.58
CA LEU A 105 -11.80 -3.45 10.58
C LEU A 105 -12.41 -3.53 12.00
N GLY A 106 -11.61 -3.88 13.00
CA GLY A 106 -12.02 -3.92 14.40
C GLY A 106 -11.69 -2.64 15.19
N ILE A 107 -11.26 -1.57 14.52
CA ILE A 107 -10.97 -0.29 15.18
C ILE A 107 -12.26 0.51 15.27
N ASP A 108 -12.66 0.88 16.47
CA ASP A 108 -13.83 1.73 16.72
C ASP A 108 -13.46 3.19 16.92
N ARG A 109 -12.22 3.48 17.32
CA ARG A 109 -11.77 4.82 17.66
C ARG A 109 -10.36 5.09 17.16
N LEU A 110 -10.14 6.30 16.65
CA LEU A 110 -8.83 6.77 16.22
C LEU A 110 -8.39 7.97 17.08
N PRO A 111 -7.10 8.05 17.48
CA PRO A 111 -6.59 9.18 18.20
C PRO A 111 -6.59 10.42 17.31
N ASP A 112 -7.07 11.54 17.84
CA ASP A 112 -6.93 12.83 17.20
C ASP A 112 -5.50 13.34 17.41
N ASN A 113 -4.83 13.74 16.33
CA ASN A 113 -3.45 14.24 16.37
C ASN A 113 -3.28 15.53 17.18
N ARG A 114 -4.38 16.18 17.58
CA ARG A 114 -4.35 17.51 18.17
C ARG A 114 -4.50 17.54 19.69
N SER A 115 -5.21 16.59 20.26
CA SER A 115 -5.67 16.72 21.65
C SER A 115 -5.60 15.44 22.48
N TYR A 116 -4.99 14.37 21.99
CA TYR A 116 -5.10 13.03 22.59
C TYR A 116 -6.57 12.56 22.75
N ALA A 117 -7.51 13.27 22.15
CA ALA A 117 -8.90 12.87 22.13
C ALA A 117 -9.10 11.75 21.10
N PHE A 118 -9.97 10.80 21.43
CA PHE A 118 -10.35 9.76 20.48
C PHE A 118 -11.60 10.20 19.73
N GLN A 119 -11.61 9.94 18.42
CA GLN A 119 -12.79 10.14 17.59
C GLN A 119 -13.35 8.79 17.19
N ASP A 120 -14.68 8.69 17.23
CA ASP A 120 -15.33 7.46 16.81
C ASP A 120 -15.25 7.31 15.28
N LEU A 121 -14.89 6.10 14.84
CA LEU A 121 -14.83 5.72 13.44
C LEU A 121 -16.23 5.38 12.97
N ILE A 122 -16.75 6.11 11.98
CA ILE A 122 -18.07 5.86 11.40
C ILE A 122 -17.99 4.81 10.28
N GLY A 123 -16.91 4.82 9.52
CA GLY A 123 -16.74 3.87 8.42
C GLY A 123 -15.44 4.04 7.66
N PHE A 124 -15.23 3.12 6.72
CA PHE A 124 -14.07 3.10 5.86
C PHE A 124 -14.39 3.65 4.48
N GLY A 125 -13.47 4.45 3.94
CA GLY A 125 -13.58 5.02 2.61
C GLY A 125 -13.00 4.10 1.52
N ALA A 126 -13.15 4.52 0.27
CA ALA A 126 -12.63 3.78 -0.89
C ALA A 126 -11.11 3.57 -0.82
N GLY A 127 -10.36 4.52 -0.25
CA GLY A 127 -8.92 4.41 -0.05
C GLY A 127 -8.54 3.21 0.80
N PHE A 128 -9.28 2.94 1.88
CA PHE A 128 -9.05 1.77 2.72
C PHE A 128 -9.26 0.45 1.96
N TYR A 129 -10.37 0.33 1.23
CA TYR A 129 -10.66 -0.91 0.49
C TYR A 129 -9.69 -1.16 -0.65
N LEU A 130 -9.26 -0.11 -1.36
CA LEU A 130 -8.23 -0.22 -2.39
C LEU A 130 -6.88 -0.64 -1.81
N TRP A 131 -6.51 -0.09 -0.66
CA TRP A 131 -5.31 -0.47 0.07
C TRP A 131 -5.36 -1.94 0.51
N LEU A 132 -6.46 -2.37 1.11
CA LEU A 132 -6.65 -3.76 1.50
C LEU A 132 -6.60 -4.71 0.29
N ALA A 133 -7.25 -4.33 -0.81
CA ALA A 133 -7.24 -5.08 -2.06
C ALA A 133 -5.83 -5.18 -2.66
N ALA A 134 -5.02 -4.11 -2.56
CA ALA A 134 -3.63 -4.11 -3.01
C ALA A 134 -2.80 -5.17 -2.27
N ILE A 135 -2.92 -5.24 -0.94
CA ILE A 135 -2.21 -6.23 -0.11
C ILE A 135 -2.71 -7.65 -0.41
N ALA A 136 -4.03 -7.83 -0.51
CA ALA A 136 -4.65 -9.13 -0.82
C ALA A 136 -4.20 -9.64 -2.21
N LEU A 137 -4.16 -8.76 -3.20
CA LEU A 137 -3.69 -9.10 -4.56
C LEU A 137 -2.22 -9.53 -4.55
N PHE A 138 -1.36 -8.82 -3.81
CA PHE A 138 0.03 -9.21 -3.63
C PHE A 138 0.12 -10.62 -3.04
N CYS A 139 -0.61 -10.90 -1.96
CA CYS A 139 -0.62 -12.21 -1.30
C CYS A 139 -1.09 -13.32 -2.25
N ALA A 140 -2.19 -13.09 -2.97
CA ALA A 140 -2.72 -14.07 -3.94
C ALA A 140 -1.71 -14.36 -5.05
N GLY A 141 -1.11 -13.31 -5.64
CA GLY A 141 -0.10 -13.44 -6.68
C GLY A 141 1.17 -14.14 -6.19
N GLN A 142 1.62 -13.81 -4.98
CA GLN A 142 2.79 -14.43 -4.36
C GLN A 142 2.54 -15.90 -3.99
N ALA A 143 1.34 -16.25 -3.50
CA ALA A 143 0.95 -17.61 -3.20
C ALA A 143 0.90 -18.46 -4.50
N TRP A 144 0.26 -17.91 -5.54
CA TRP A 144 0.24 -18.52 -6.87
C TRP A 144 1.65 -18.77 -7.41
N TRP A 145 2.52 -17.77 -7.27
CA TRP A 145 3.91 -17.87 -7.68
C TRP A 145 4.66 -18.93 -6.88
N CYS A 146 4.51 -18.98 -5.56
CA CYS A 146 5.13 -20.00 -4.71
C CYS A 146 4.66 -21.42 -5.08
N TRP A 147 3.38 -21.56 -5.45
CA TRP A 147 2.81 -22.84 -5.87
C TRP A 147 3.38 -23.31 -7.21
N LYS A 148 3.35 -22.42 -8.22
CA LYS A 148 3.80 -22.75 -9.58
C LYS A 148 5.32 -22.94 -9.68
N ALA A 149 6.08 -22.26 -8.85
CA ALA A 149 7.54 -22.25 -8.89
C ALA A 149 8.21 -23.39 -8.11
N ARG A 150 7.46 -24.40 -7.67
CA ARG A 150 8.04 -25.61 -7.08
C ARG A 150 8.98 -26.34 -8.04
N SER A 151 8.87 -26.08 -9.34
CA SER A 151 9.62 -26.77 -10.40
C SER A 151 10.70 -25.91 -11.07
N ALA A 152 10.85 -24.64 -10.75
CA ALA A 152 11.80 -23.75 -11.43
C ALA A 152 12.97 -23.40 -10.52
N ALA A 153 14.13 -23.95 -10.82
CA ALA A 153 15.40 -23.52 -10.27
C ALA A 153 15.82 -22.20 -10.92
N GLN A 154 16.29 -21.27 -10.12
CA GLN A 154 16.91 -19.97 -10.43
C GLN A 154 16.00 -18.84 -10.91
N MET A 155 16.03 -17.77 -10.13
CA MET A 155 15.40 -16.51 -10.45
C MET A 155 16.39 -15.51 -11.04
N PRO A 156 15.99 -14.77 -12.08
CA PRO A 156 16.76 -13.61 -12.52
C PRO A 156 16.79 -12.54 -11.42
N GLY A 157 17.92 -11.85 -11.29
CA GLY A 157 18.12 -10.74 -10.36
C GLY A 157 17.11 -9.60 -10.54
N TRP A 158 17.30 -8.53 -9.79
CA TRP A 158 16.50 -7.30 -9.87
C TRP A 158 16.39 -6.81 -11.31
N ARG A 159 15.18 -6.49 -11.74
CA ARG A 159 14.93 -5.84 -13.03
C ARG A 159 14.73 -4.35 -12.83
N TRP A 160 15.08 -3.56 -13.84
CA TRP A 160 14.86 -2.11 -13.86
C TRP A 160 13.40 -1.73 -13.54
N LEU A 161 12.42 -2.56 -13.93
CA LEU A 161 11.02 -2.36 -13.60
C LEU A 161 10.74 -2.35 -12.09
N ASP A 162 11.42 -3.18 -11.30
CA ASP A 162 11.22 -3.20 -9.85
C ASP A 162 11.77 -1.92 -9.21
N VAL A 163 12.93 -1.48 -9.68
CA VAL A 163 13.56 -0.22 -9.25
C VAL A 163 12.69 0.96 -9.67
N ALA A 164 12.17 0.97 -10.89
CA ALA A 164 11.29 2.01 -11.40
C ALA A 164 9.97 2.10 -10.61
N LEU A 165 9.37 0.96 -10.24
CA LEU A 165 8.15 0.93 -9.44
C LEU A 165 8.39 1.46 -8.02
N ILE A 166 9.49 1.08 -7.38
CA ILE A 166 9.86 1.58 -6.05
C ILE A 166 10.16 3.08 -6.12
N ALA A 167 10.89 3.52 -7.16
CA ALA A 167 11.16 4.93 -7.37
C ALA A 167 9.86 5.72 -7.62
N ALA A 168 8.94 5.19 -8.45
CA ALA A 168 7.65 5.81 -8.70
C ALA A 168 6.82 5.92 -7.41
N LEU A 169 6.83 4.89 -6.55
CA LEU A 169 6.18 4.94 -5.24
C LEU A 169 6.77 6.05 -4.38
N GLY A 170 8.11 6.10 -4.29
CA GLY A 170 8.81 7.14 -3.53
C GLY A 170 8.50 8.55 -4.03
N VAL A 171 8.53 8.76 -5.35
CA VAL A 171 8.19 10.05 -5.97
C VAL A 171 6.74 10.41 -5.70
N THR A 172 5.81 9.47 -5.81
CA THR A 172 4.38 9.74 -5.55
C THR A 172 4.16 10.17 -4.10
N VAL A 173 4.78 9.46 -3.14
CA VAL A 173 4.69 9.84 -1.73
C VAL A 173 5.31 11.22 -1.50
N TYR A 174 6.49 11.50 -2.08
CA TYR A 174 7.15 12.79 -1.96
C TYR A 174 6.29 13.94 -2.54
N VAL A 175 5.79 13.79 -3.77
CA VAL A 175 4.92 14.81 -4.41
C VAL A 175 3.66 15.02 -3.58
N ALA A 176 3.07 13.95 -3.06
CA ALA A 176 1.88 14.04 -2.23
C ALA A 176 2.13 14.78 -0.90
N THR A 177 3.33 14.66 -0.29
CA THR A 177 3.70 15.43 0.91
C THR A 177 3.84 16.92 0.64
N GLU A 178 4.18 17.30 -0.61
CA GLU A 178 4.31 18.69 -1.03
C GLU A 178 2.98 19.34 -1.44
N MET A 179 1.91 18.56 -1.68
CA MET A 179 0.61 19.11 -2.06
C MET A 179 -0.01 19.92 -0.90
N PRO A 180 -0.42 21.19 -1.14
CA PRO A 180 -1.02 22.05 -0.10
C PRO A 180 -2.30 21.47 0.51
N SER A 181 -3.08 20.73 -0.28
CA SER A 181 -4.32 20.05 0.16
C SER A 181 -4.06 18.91 1.16
N LEU A 182 -2.83 18.38 1.20
CA LEU A 182 -2.44 17.30 2.09
C LEU A 182 -1.61 17.81 3.28
N ARG A 183 -1.15 19.06 3.22
CA ARG A 183 -0.53 19.68 4.38
C ARG A 183 -1.58 19.83 5.46
N PHE A 184 -1.26 19.40 6.67
CA PHE A 184 -2.06 19.70 7.83
C PHE A 184 -2.21 21.24 7.92
N GLN A 185 -3.34 21.73 7.51
CA GLN A 185 -3.77 23.03 8.01
C GLN A 185 -4.09 22.78 9.49
N VAL A 186 -3.14 23.14 10.33
CA VAL A 186 -3.44 23.38 11.74
C VAL A 186 -4.36 24.58 11.73
N GLU A 187 -5.63 24.34 11.52
CA GLU A 187 -6.64 25.31 11.85
C GLU A 187 -6.45 25.54 13.35
N ARG A 188 -5.77 26.60 13.70
CA ARG A 188 -5.82 27.09 15.07
C ARG A 188 -7.30 27.35 15.31
N VAL A 189 -7.96 26.43 15.98
CA VAL A 189 -9.17 26.76 16.69
C VAL A 189 -8.71 27.79 17.71
N LEU A 190 -8.85 29.08 17.33
CA LEU A 190 -8.77 30.16 18.27
C LEU A 190 -9.85 29.78 19.29
N ASP A 191 -9.42 29.53 20.52
CA ASP A 191 -10.34 29.34 21.62
C ASP A 191 -11.37 30.45 21.52
N PRO A 192 -12.69 30.13 21.56
CA PRO A 192 -13.69 31.18 21.50
C PRO A 192 -13.33 32.22 22.58
N PRO A 193 -13.37 33.51 22.22
CA PRO A 193 -13.01 34.54 23.19
C PRO A 193 -13.76 34.30 24.47
N ILE A 194 -13.02 34.18 25.57
CA ILE A 194 -13.60 34.01 26.91
C ILE A 194 -14.65 35.11 27.07
N GLN A 195 -15.90 34.76 27.00
CA GLN A 195 -16.96 35.69 27.26
C GLN A 195 -16.81 36.13 28.73
N PRO A 196 -16.62 37.43 29.02
CA PRO A 196 -16.56 37.89 30.38
C PRO A 196 -17.88 37.51 31.06
N GLN A 197 -17.80 36.63 32.07
CA GLN A 197 -18.96 36.31 32.88
C GLN A 197 -19.40 37.60 33.52
N ALA A 198 -20.59 38.11 33.12
CA ALA A 198 -21.22 39.20 33.82
C ALA A 198 -21.58 38.72 35.23
N PHE A 199 -20.92 39.33 36.23
CA PHE A 199 -21.25 39.20 37.63
C PHE A 199 -22.48 40.04 37.96
#